data_afe7245addb1afe2fb83a1266da0bf4c
#
_entry.id   afe7245addb1afe2fb83a1266da0bf4c
#
_cell.length_a   1.000
_cell.length_b   1.000
_cell.length_c   1.000
_cell.angle_alpha   90.00
_cell.angle_beta   90.00
_cell.angle_gamma   90.00
#
_symmetry.space_group_name_H-M   'P 1'
#
loop_
_entity.id
_entity.type
_entity.pdbx_description
1 polymer ?
#
loop_
_entity_poly.entity_id
_entity_poly.type
_entity_poly.pdbx_seq_one_letter_code
_entity_poly.pdbx_strand_id
1 'polypeptide(L)'
;MAEAKTKKHQAQPGPDVDHLEQQEQQEEQVQQQEEQVQQDSGLQKKLDEANDRLLRLQAEFDNYRKRTARERLELVLTASEEVIKGMLPVLDDCQRALSTLEQLENADPHSVEGVRLIYNKLLAFLQGKGLKIIEAKGKSLDTDFHCAIAKVPVKEKKMKGKIIDVALEGYTLNGKVIRFANVVVGE
;
A
#
# COMPACT_ATOMS: atom_id res chain seq x y z
N MET A 1 -110.35 -28.40 -31.23
CA MET A 1 -109.69 -28.47 -29.92
C MET A 1 -108.78 -29.64 -29.95
N ALA A 2 -107.47 -29.42 -30.08
CA ALA A 2 -106.51 -30.43 -29.89
C ALA A 2 -105.15 -29.72 -29.71
N GLU A 3 -104.63 -29.77 -28.53
CA GLU A 3 -103.35 -29.22 -28.13
C GLU A 3 -102.20 -30.08 -28.66
N ALA A 4 -101.26 -29.51 -29.37
CA ALA A 4 -100.01 -30.13 -29.77
C ALA A 4 -98.93 -29.84 -28.76
N LYS A 5 -98.48 -30.87 -27.98
CA LYS A 5 -97.37 -30.83 -27.11
C LYS A 5 -96.01 -31.00 -27.87
N THR A 6 -95.25 -29.98 -27.96
CA THR A 6 -93.84 -30.05 -28.52
C THR A 6 -92.90 -30.57 -27.46
N LYS A 7 -92.33 -31.77 -27.66
CA LYS A 7 -91.26 -32.32 -26.86
C LYS A 7 -89.96 -31.68 -27.29
N LYS A 8 -89.25 -30.92 -26.39
CA LYS A 8 -87.86 -30.53 -26.51
C LYS A 8 -87.00 -31.73 -26.30
N HIS A 9 -86.25 -32.10 -27.31
CA HIS A 9 -85.23 -33.12 -27.24
C HIS A 9 -83.96 -32.46 -26.64
N GLN A 10 -83.57 -32.80 -25.42
CA GLN A 10 -82.32 -32.44 -24.87
C GLN A 10 -81.25 -33.44 -25.41
N ALA A 11 -80.40 -32.99 -26.27
CA ALA A 11 -79.23 -33.72 -26.68
C ALA A 11 -78.22 -33.77 -25.49
N GLN A 12 -77.88 -34.93 -24.96
CA GLN A 12 -76.82 -35.16 -24.06
C GLN A 12 -75.47 -35.08 -24.84
N PRO A 13 -74.43 -34.37 -24.34
CA PRO A 13 -73.11 -34.38 -24.98
C PRO A 13 -72.53 -35.80 -24.86
N GLY A 14 -72.02 -36.27 -25.99
CA GLY A 14 -71.40 -37.61 -26.05
C GLY A 14 -70.03 -37.66 -25.26
N PRO A 15 -69.56 -38.85 -24.87
CA PRO A 15 -68.39 -39.06 -24.03
C PRO A 15 -67.04 -38.57 -24.64
N ASP A 16 -67.02 -38.18 -25.91
CA ASP A 16 -65.84 -37.74 -26.61
C ASP A 16 -65.45 -36.25 -26.34
N VAL A 17 -66.40 -35.39 -25.92
CA VAL A 17 -66.18 -33.97 -25.68
C VAL A 17 -65.50 -33.75 -24.32
N ASP A 18 -65.88 -34.50 -23.31
CA ASP A 18 -65.25 -34.41 -21.96
C ASP A 18 -63.80 -34.86 -21.95
N HIS A 19 -63.42 -35.74 -22.86
CA HIS A 19 -62.01 -36.18 -22.97
C HIS A 19 -61.11 -35.16 -23.66
N LEU A 20 -61.64 -34.39 -24.62
CA LEU A 20 -60.93 -33.35 -25.32
C LEU A 20 -60.72 -32.12 -24.41
N GLU A 21 -61.71 -31.74 -23.62
CA GLU A 21 -61.60 -30.63 -22.66
C GLU A 21 -60.60 -30.96 -21.51
N GLN A 22 -60.53 -32.24 -21.09
CA GLN A 22 -59.54 -32.66 -20.11
C GLN A 22 -58.12 -32.68 -20.68
N GLN A 23 -57.91 -33.00 -21.93
CA GLN A 23 -56.61 -32.95 -22.59
C GLN A 23 -56.12 -31.50 -22.79
N GLU A 24 -57.00 -30.57 -23.23
CA GLU A 24 -56.66 -29.16 -23.36
C GLU A 24 -56.29 -28.54 -22.01
N GLN A 25 -57.02 -28.85 -20.93
CA GLN A 25 -56.68 -28.35 -19.59
C GLN A 25 -55.38 -28.93 -19.05
N GLN A 26 -55.02 -30.18 -19.41
CA GLN A 26 -53.70 -30.73 -19.02
C GLN A 26 -52.57 -30.10 -19.81
N GLU A 27 -52.76 -29.86 -21.10
CA GLU A 27 -51.74 -29.17 -21.92
C GLU A 27 -51.48 -27.72 -21.46
N GLU A 28 -52.55 -26.96 -21.12
CA GLU A 28 -52.40 -25.61 -20.56
C GLU A 28 -51.67 -25.60 -19.21
N GLN A 29 -51.95 -26.61 -18.33
CA GLN A 29 -51.28 -26.71 -17.05
C GLN A 29 -49.79 -27.09 -17.22
N VAL A 30 -49.45 -27.94 -18.17
CA VAL A 30 -48.06 -28.29 -18.49
C VAL A 30 -47.32 -27.10 -19.06
N GLN A 31 -47.94 -26.32 -19.98
CA GLN A 31 -47.32 -25.11 -20.51
C GLN A 31 -47.08 -24.03 -19.45
N GLN A 32 -48.04 -23.83 -18.55
CA GLN A 32 -47.85 -22.89 -17.41
C GLN A 32 -46.78 -23.33 -16.47
N GLN A 33 -46.59 -24.62 -16.21
CA GLN A 33 -45.52 -25.16 -15.40
C GLN A 33 -44.13 -25.01 -16.07
N GLU A 34 -44.06 -25.25 -17.38
CA GLU A 34 -42.82 -25.04 -18.15
C GLU A 34 -42.41 -23.57 -18.20
N GLU A 35 -43.32 -22.66 -18.37
CA GLU A 35 -43.03 -21.21 -18.33
C GLU A 35 -42.56 -20.76 -16.93
N GLN A 36 -43.17 -21.26 -15.87
CA GLN A 36 -42.71 -20.97 -14.49
C GLN A 36 -41.32 -21.51 -14.23
N VAL A 37 -41.01 -22.74 -14.63
CA VAL A 37 -39.68 -23.34 -14.49
C VAL A 37 -38.63 -22.55 -15.28
N GLN A 38 -38.97 -22.06 -16.49
CA GLN A 38 -38.06 -21.24 -17.26
C GLN A 38 -37.84 -19.86 -16.63
N GLN A 39 -38.88 -19.22 -16.08
CA GLN A 39 -38.76 -17.97 -15.35
C GLN A 39 -37.91 -18.12 -14.08
N ASP A 40 -38.15 -19.17 -13.29
CA ASP A 40 -37.39 -19.46 -12.08
C ASP A 40 -35.91 -19.75 -12.37
N SER A 41 -35.63 -20.50 -13.45
CA SER A 41 -34.24 -20.74 -13.89
C SER A 41 -33.54 -19.47 -14.34
N GLY A 42 -34.28 -18.55 -14.99
CA GLY A 42 -33.80 -17.24 -15.41
C GLY A 42 -33.50 -16.30 -14.22
N LEU A 43 -34.35 -16.33 -13.20
CA LEU A 43 -34.18 -15.58 -11.97
C LEU A 43 -33.00 -16.11 -11.16
N GLN A 44 -32.86 -17.44 -11.07
CA GLN A 44 -31.75 -18.07 -10.38
C GLN A 44 -30.40 -17.68 -11.00
N LYS A 45 -30.29 -17.72 -12.34
CA LYS A 45 -29.05 -17.27 -13.04
C LYS A 45 -28.71 -15.81 -12.76
N LYS A 46 -29.72 -14.91 -12.76
CA LYS A 46 -29.49 -13.50 -12.43
C LYS A 46 -29.04 -13.30 -10.98
N LEU A 47 -29.57 -14.10 -10.06
CA LEU A 47 -29.22 -14.09 -8.65
C LEU A 47 -27.78 -14.57 -8.45
N ASP A 48 -27.39 -15.66 -9.13
CA ASP A 48 -26.03 -16.19 -9.10
C ASP A 48 -25.02 -15.18 -9.68
N GLU A 49 -25.35 -14.57 -10.83
CA GLU A 49 -24.52 -13.50 -11.42
C GLU A 49 -24.40 -12.28 -10.49
N ALA A 50 -25.48 -11.90 -9.81
CA ALA A 50 -25.45 -10.78 -8.88
C ALA A 50 -24.59 -11.12 -7.64
N ASN A 51 -24.69 -12.33 -7.13
CA ASN A 51 -23.87 -12.81 -6.02
C ASN A 51 -22.39 -12.87 -6.40
N ASP A 52 -22.05 -13.38 -7.58
CA ASP A 52 -20.66 -13.40 -8.08
C ASP A 52 -20.09 -11.99 -8.23
N ARG A 53 -20.89 -11.04 -8.74
CA ARG A 53 -20.50 -9.62 -8.81
C ARG A 53 -20.26 -9.03 -7.42
N LEU A 54 -21.13 -9.35 -6.47
CA LEU A 54 -21.04 -8.91 -5.07
C LEU A 54 -19.76 -9.44 -4.41
N LEU A 55 -19.48 -10.74 -4.55
CA LEU A 55 -18.26 -11.36 -4.01
C LEU A 55 -17.00 -10.76 -4.62
N ARG A 56 -17.01 -10.53 -5.94
CA ARG A 56 -15.88 -9.87 -6.64
C ARG A 56 -15.66 -8.45 -6.12
N LEU A 57 -16.76 -7.66 -6.05
CA LEU A 57 -16.69 -6.27 -5.56
C LEU A 57 -16.19 -6.20 -4.11
N GLN A 58 -16.63 -7.14 -3.26
CA GLN A 58 -16.17 -7.23 -1.88
C GLN A 58 -14.66 -7.53 -1.82
N ALA A 59 -14.18 -8.48 -2.63
CA ALA A 59 -12.74 -8.78 -2.70
C ALA A 59 -11.91 -7.58 -3.22
N GLU A 60 -12.40 -6.87 -4.24
CA GLU A 60 -11.76 -5.66 -4.76
C GLU A 60 -11.75 -4.54 -3.71
N PHE A 61 -12.85 -4.35 -2.97
CA PHE A 61 -12.93 -3.37 -1.89
C PHE A 61 -11.96 -3.67 -0.74
N ASP A 62 -11.85 -4.93 -0.33
CA ASP A 62 -10.89 -5.35 0.71
C ASP A 62 -9.44 -5.14 0.25
N ASN A 63 -9.13 -5.46 -1.00
CA ASN A 63 -7.82 -5.21 -1.59
C ASN A 63 -7.52 -3.70 -1.67
N TYR A 64 -8.49 -2.90 -2.11
CA TYR A 64 -8.37 -1.45 -2.15
C TYR A 64 -8.10 -0.88 -0.75
N ARG A 65 -8.87 -1.29 0.26
CA ARG A 65 -8.70 -0.85 1.65
C ARG A 65 -7.32 -1.18 2.20
N LYS A 66 -6.83 -2.40 1.95
CA LYS A 66 -5.47 -2.82 2.35
C LYS A 66 -4.39 -2.00 1.65
N ARG A 67 -4.55 -1.76 0.35
CA ARG A 67 -3.60 -0.96 -0.43
C ARG A 67 -3.56 0.49 0.06
N THR A 68 -4.71 1.14 0.18
CA THR A 68 -4.82 2.53 0.64
C THR A 68 -4.25 2.72 2.05
N ALA A 69 -4.44 1.73 2.95
CA ALA A 69 -3.84 1.79 4.27
C ALA A 69 -2.30 1.75 4.22
N ARG A 70 -1.71 0.93 3.34
CA ARG A 70 -0.25 0.90 3.12
C ARG A 70 0.26 2.20 2.51
N GLU A 71 -0.37 2.68 1.44
CA GLU A 71 -0.03 3.95 0.79
C GLU A 71 -0.07 5.12 1.77
N ARG A 72 -1.07 5.13 2.68
CA ARG A 72 -1.18 6.15 3.71
C ARG A 72 -0.04 6.09 4.73
N LEU A 73 0.37 4.90 5.14
CA LEU A 73 1.53 4.72 6.01
C LEU A 73 2.82 5.17 5.31
N GLU A 74 3.02 4.81 4.06
CA GLU A 74 4.17 5.24 3.25
C GLU A 74 4.20 6.76 3.09
N LEU A 75 3.06 7.40 2.82
CA LEU A 75 2.97 8.87 2.73
C LEU A 75 3.38 9.54 4.04
N VAL A 76 2.92 9.04 5.20
CA VAL A 76 3.30 9.60 6.50
C VAL A 76 4.80 9.44 6.76
N LEU A 77 5.40 8.30 6.37
CA LEU A 77 6.83 8.06 6.51
C LEU A 77 7.66 8.93 5.55
N THR A 78 7.17 9.16 4.33
CA THR A 78 7.89 9.89 3.28
C THR A 78 7.72 11.40 3.41
N ALA A 79 6.58 11.89 3.91
CA ALA A 79 6.31 13.32 4.06
C ALA A 79 7.36 14.03 4.93
N SER A 80 7.91 13.37 5.94
CA SER A 80 8.99 13.90 6.78
C SER A 80 10.37 13.79 6.13
N GLU A 81 10.56 12.96 5.12
CA GLU A 81 11.86 12.72 4.48
C GLU A 81 12.43 13.98 3.83
N GLU A 82 11.60 14.70 3.08
CA GLU A 82 12.03 15.91 2.37
C GLU A 82 12.43 17.04 3.33
N VAL A 83 11.62 17.24 4.38
CA VAL A 83 11.93 18.22 5.42
C VAL A 83 13.21 17.86 6.16
N ILE A 84 13.37 16.59 6.53
CA ILE A 84 14.58 16.11 7.22
C ILE A 84 15.79 16.24 6.31
N LYS A 85 15.72 15.90 5.02
CA LYS A 85 16.81 16.13 4.04
C LYS A 85 17.19 17.60 3.96
N GLY A 86 16.22 18.50 3.96
CA GLY A 86 16.47 19.95 3.97
C GLY A 86 17.15 20.47 5.26
N MET A 87 17.01 19.72 6.38
CA MET A 87 17.66 20.06 7.66
C MET A 87 19.08 19.50 7.79
N LEU A 88 19.47 18.48 7.00
CA LEU A 88 20.80 17.90 7.07
C LEU A 88 21.97 18.92 6.83
N PRO A 89 21.88 19.85 5.86
CA PRO A 89 22.90 20.86 5.70
C PRO A 89 23.10 21.74 6.94
N VAL A 90 22.00 22.06 7.65
CA VAL A 90 22.09 22.83 8.90
C VAL A 90 22.82 22.05 9.97
N LEU A 91 22.58 20.74 10.06
CA LEU A 91 23.30 19.86 10.99
C LEU A 91 24.80 19.80 10.65
N ASP A 92 25.13 19.69 9.35
CA ASP A 92 26.53 19.68 8.87
C ASP A 92 27.24 21.01 9.18
N ASP A 93 26.54 22.14 9.01
CA ASP A 93 27.08 23.47 9.32
C ASP A 93 27.34 23.62 10.82
N CYS A 94 26.46 23.12 11.68
CA CYS A 94 26.70 23.11 13.12
C CYS A 94 27.91 22.24 13.48
N GLN A 95 28.06 21.07 12.87
CA GLN A 95 29.20 20.19 13.08
C GLN A 95 30.52 20.84 12.60
N ARG A 96 30.49 21.49 11.44
CA ARG A 96 31.63 22.23 10.91
C ARG A 96 32.00 23.41 11.80
N ALA A 97 31.02 24.17 12.30
CA ALA A 97 31.24 25.24 13.23
C ALA A 97 31.91 24.75 14.54
N LEU A 98 31.43 23.62 15.10
CA LEU A 98 32.02 23.00 16.26
C LEU A 98 33.48 22.62 16.02
N SER A 99 33.76 21.90 14.92
CA SER A 99 35.13 21.46 14.60
C SER A 99 36.08 22.66 14.40
N THR A 100 35.58 23.74 13.80
CA THR A 100 36.36 24.99 13.61
C THR A 100 36.64 25.66 14.95
N LEU A 101 35.62 25.80 15.81
CA LEU A 101 35.78 26.42 17.13
C LEU A 101 36.72 25.61 18.04
N GLU A 102 36.67 24.28 17.99
CA GLU A 102 37.55 23.39 18.77
C GLU A 102 39.03 23.45 18.33
N GLN A 103 39.30 23.89 17.07
CA GLN A 103 40.66 24.06 16.55
C GLN A 103 41.27 25.47 16.86
N LEU A 104 40.43 26.42 17.29
CA LEU A 104 40.88 27.77 17.64
C LEU A 104 41.46 27.75 19.06
N GLU A 105 42.74 28.15 19.22
CA GLU A 105 43.43 28.21 20.52
C GLU A 105 42.78 29.16 21.55
N ASN A 106 42.05 30.17 21.05
CA ASN A 106 41.43 31.22 21.87
C ASN A 106 39.87 31.19 21.78
N ALA A 107 39.27 30.04 21.47
CA ALA A 107 37.81 29.93 21.45
C ALA A 107 37.25 30.09 22.87
N ASP A 108 36.23 30.93 23.01
CA ASP A 108 35.48 31.02 24.27
C ASP A 108 34.76 29.71 24.56
N PRO A 109 35.03 29.06 25.70
CA PRO A 109 34.42 27.78 26.06
C PRO A 109 32.88 27.84 26.12
N HIS A 110 32.29 28.96 26.48
CA HIS A 110 30.84 29.13 26.51
C HIS A 110 30.22 29.14 25.10
N SER A 111 30.94 29.74 24.14
CA SER A 111 30.50 29.72 22.73
C SER A 111 30.58 28.32 22.13
N VAL A 112 31.60 27.55 22.39
CA VAL A 112 31.76 26.15 21.97
C VAL A 112 30.64 25.30 22.55
N GLU A 113 30.38 25.43 23.84
CA GLU A 113 29.32 24.68 24.53
C GLU A 113 27.94 25.05 24.01
N GLY A 114 27.70 26.35 23.73
CA GLY A 114 26.45 26.82 23.14
C GLY A 114 26.15 26.16 21.78
N VAL A 115 27.11 26.11 20.87
CA VAL A 115 26.96 25.47 19.55
C VAL A 115 26.78 23.94 19.71
N ARG A 116 27.54 23.32 20.65
CA ARG A 116 27.40 21.89 20.94
C ARG A 116 26.01 21.53 21.44
N LEU A 117 25.43 22.35 22.30
CA LEU A 117 24.06 22.16 22.79
C LEU A 117 23.02 22.25 21.65
N ILE A 118 23.21 23.21 20.73
CA ILE A 118 22.32 23.35 19.56
C ILE A 118 22.41 22.10 18.69
N TYR A 119 23.63 21.67 18.33
CA TYR A 119 23.86 20.46 17.54
C TYR A 119 23.21 19.23 18.18
N ASN A 120 23.49 19.00 19.46
CA ASN A 120 22.97 17.83 20.17
C ASN A 120 21.43 17.82 20.25
N LYS A 121 20.80 18.99 20.48
CA LYS A 121 19.34 19.12 20.50
C LYS A 121 18.72 18.84 19.13
N LEU A 122 19.32 19.41 18.07
CA LEU A 122 18.86 19.18 16.70
C LEU A 122 19.00 17.71 16.33
N LEU A 123 20.16 17.12 16.59
CA LEU A 123 20.42 15.70 16.32
C LEU A 123 19.43 14.79 17.08
N ALA A 124 19.24 15.03 18.37
CA ALA A 124 18.32 14.27 19.21
C ALA A 124 16.86 14.37 18.70
N PHE A 125 16.45 15.57 18.29
CA PHE A 125 15.12 15.77 17.68
C PHE A 125 14.95 14.95 16.39
N LEU A 126 15.93 14.98 15.50
CA LEU A 126 15.90 14.23 14.24
C LEU A 126 15.97 12.71 14.49
N GLN A 127 16.78 12.26 15.47
CA GLN A 127 16.81 10.87 15.89
C GLN A 127 15.48 10.39 16.44
N GLY A 128 14.77 11.23 17.20
CA GLY A 128 13.40 10.96 17.64
C GLY A 128 12.37 10.82 16.48
N LYS A 129 12.71 11.34 15.29
CA LYS A 129 11.93 11.13 14.06
C LYS A 129 12.38 9.92 13.23
N GLY A 130 13.35 9.14 13.73
CA GLY A 130 13.83 7.92 13.09
C GLY A 130 15.10 8.10 12.25
N LEU A 131 15.77 9.27 12.36
CA LEU A 131 17.08 9.51 11.73
C LEU A 131 18.15 8.69 12.45
N LYS A 132 19.03 8.02 11.69
CA LYS A 132 20.23 7.32 12.21
C LYS A 132 21.44 7.68 11.38
N ILE A 133 22.57 7.90 12.06
CA ILE A 133 23.86 8.15 11.42
C ILE A 133 24.39 6.83 10.86
N ILE A 134 24.97 6.88 9.67
CA ILE A 134 25.69 5.75 9.07
C ILE A 134 27.12 5.77 9.60
N GLU A 135 27.42 4.87 10.53
CA GLU A 135 28.77 4.71 11.06
C GLU A 135 29.66 4.10 9.97
N ALA A 136 30.49 4.92 9.36
CA ALA A 136 31.35 4.51 8.25
C ALA A 136 32.83 4.32 8.63
N LYS A 137 33.36 5.13 9.53
CA LYS A 137 34.80 5.16 9.85
C LYS A 137 35.31 3.81 10.34
N GLY A 138 36.38 3.31 9.71
CA GLY A 138 37.02 2.03 10.06
C GLY A 138 36.32 0.79 9.49
N LYS A 139 35.12 0.92 8.89
CA LYS A 139 34.42 -0.19 8.22
C LYS A 139 34.91 -0.38 6.79
N SER A 140 34.58 -1.52 6.17
CA SER A 140 34.78 -1.74 4.75
C SER A 140 33.79 -0.88 3.93
N LEU A 141 34.23 -0.49 2.73
CA LEU A 141 33.34 0.24 1.81
C LEU A 141 32.16 -0.64 1.45
N ASP A 142 30.96 -0.09 1.61
CA ASP A 142 29.69 -0.67 1.20
C ASP A 142 28.96 0.35 0.32
N THR A 143 28.72 0.01 -0.91
CA THR A 143 28.10 0.92 -1.90
C THR A 143 26.63 1.23 -1.61
N ASP A 144 25.97 0.44 -0.77
CA ASP A 144 24.57 0.69 -0.38
C ASP A 144 24.44 1.84 0.63
N PHE A 145 25.54 2.17 1.34
CA PHE A 145 25.55 3.19 2.39
C PHE A 145 26.60 4.29 2.19
N HIS A 146 27.65 4.00 1.42
CA HIS A 146 28.82 4.86 1.29
C HIS A 146 29.06 5.29 -0.16
N CYS A 147 29.51 6.53 -0.33
CA CYS A 147 30.01 7.07 -1.60
C CYS A 147 31.51 7.40 -1.42
N ALA A 148 32.40 6.65 -2.08
CA ALA A 148 33.82 6.93 -2.05
C ALA A 148 34.15 8.13 -2.93
N ILE A 149 34.59 9.23 -2.32
CA ILE A 149 34.95 10.47 -3.03
C ILE A 149 36.45 10.59 -3.29
N ALA A 150 37.29 9.93 -2.49
CA ALA A 150 38.72 9.93 -2.67
C ALA A 150 39.35 8.63 -2.18
N LYS A 151 40.53 8.32 -2.69
CA LYS A 151 41.41 7.23 -2.23
C LYS A 151 42.71 7.84 -1.76
N VAL A 152 43.19 7.33 -0.64
CA VAL A 152 44.47 7.80 -0.02
C VAL A 152 45.39 6.60 0.20
N PRO A 153 46.68 6.69 -0.22
CA PRO A 153 47.62 5.63 -0.01
C PRO A 153 47.85 5.42 1.47
N VAL A 154 47.73 4.16 1.93
CA VAL A 154 47.91 3.82 3.34
C VAL A 154 49.13 2.90 3.54
N LYS A 155 49.89 3.15 4.60
CA LYS A 155 51.06 2.37 4.94
C LYS A 155 50.68 0.97 5.49
N GLU A 156 49.57 0.88 6.18
CA GLU A 156 49.11 -0.35 6.82
C GLU A 156 48.23 -1.17 5.88
N LYS A 157 48.64 -2.40 5.58
CA LYS A 157 47.86 -3.35 4.77
C LYS A 157 46.45 -3.61 5.31
N LYS A 158 46.26 -3.47 6.62
CA LYS A 158 44.93 -3.65 7.28
C LYS A 158 43.93 -2.54 6.98
N MET A 159 44.40 -1.38 6.53
CA MET A 159 43.57 -0.21 6.21
C MET A 159 43.20 -0.13 4.73
N LYS A 160 43.76 -1.01 3.89
CA LYS A 160 43.39 -1.08 2.46
C LYS A 160 41.94 -1.52 2.33
N GLY A 161 41.18 -0.79 1.51
CA GLY A 161 39.75 -1.01 1.28
C GLY A 161 38.82 -0.60 2.43
N LYS A 162 39.43 -0.05 3.53
CA LYS A 162 38.62 0.48 4.64
C LYS A 162 38.43 1.99 4.52
N ILE A 163 37.37 2.47 5.14
CA ILE A 163 37.05 3.88 5.26
C ILE A 163 37.95 4.50 6.30
N ILE A 164 38.83 5.42 5.88
CA ILE A 164 39.80 6.10 6.73
C ILE A 164 39.15 7.32 7.37
N ASP A 165 38.40 8.07 6.56
CA ASP A 165 37.76 9.30 7.02
C ASP A 165 36.40 9.50 6.36
N VAL A 166 35.55 10.31 7.00
CA VAL A 166 34.20 10.67 6.56
C VAL A 166 34.16 12.15 6.30
N ALA A 167 34.11 12.52 5.03
CA ALA A 167 34.05 13.92 4.63
C ALA A 167 32.64 14.53 4.83
N LEU A 168 31.59 13.69 4.70
CA LEU A 168 30.22 14.11 4.95
C LEU A 168 29.46 12.90 5.55
N GLU A 169 28.83 13.11 6.68
CA GLU A 169 28.04 12.09 7.38
C GLU A 169 26.86 11.58 6.52
N GLY A 170 26.67 10.27 6.52
CA GLY A 170 25.51 9.63 5.90
C GLY A 170 24.39 9.41 6.90
N TYR A 171 23.15 9.38 6.40
CA TYR A 171 21.98 9.20 7.26
C TYR A 171 20.96 8.23 6.65
N THR A 172 20.34 7.44 7.52
CA THR A 172 19.15 6.64 7.22
C THR A 172 17.96 7.19 7.97
N LEU A 173 16.77 7.11 7.37
CA LEU A 173 15.49 7.45 8.00
C LEU A 173 14.59 6.22 7.96
N ASN A 174 14.17 5.73 9.12
CA ASN A 174 13.33 4.53 9.24
C ASN A 174 13.85 3.32 8.45
N GLY A 175 15.19 3.18 8.35
CA GLY A 175 15.87 2.09 7.63
C GLY A 175 16.14 2.35 6.14
N LYS A 176 15.61 3.44 5.57
CA LYS A 176 15.90 3.87 4.20
C LYS A 176 17.06 4.86 4.18
N VAL A 177 18.04 4.69 3.29
CA VAL A 177 19.12 5.67 3.10
C VAL A 177 18.54 6.94 2.49
N ILE A 178 18.68 8.06 3.19
CA ILE A 178 18.29 9.39 2.70
C ILE A 178 19.47 10.22 2.22
N ARG A 179 20.68 9.91 2.71
CA ARG A 179 21.95 10.50 2.25
C ARG A 179 23.09 9.49 2.48
N PHE A 180 23.87 9.22 1.44
CA PHE A 180 25.07 8.39 1.53
C PHE A 180 26.16 9.11 2.30
N ALA A 181 26.98 8.35 3.05
CA ALA A 181 28.17 8.91 3.66
C ALA A 181 29.27 9.09 2.59
N ASN A 182 29.78 10.33 2.45
CA ASN A 182 30.92 10.60 1.58
C ASN A 182 32.20 10.25 2.32
N VAL A 183 32.93 9.27 1.80
CA VAL A 183 34.03 8.65 2.53
C VAL A 183 35.35 8.67 1.75
N VAL A 184 36.43 8.68 2.48
CA VAL A 184 37.81 8.51 1.96
C VAL A 184 38.26 7.08 2.27
N VAL A 185 38.72 6.36 1.25
CA VAL A 185 39.08 4.94 1.33
C VAL A 185 40.60 4.75 1.23
N GLY A 186 41.17 3.82 2.00
CA GLY A 186 42.57 3.46 1.93
C GLY A 186 42.90 2.60 0.70
N GLU A 187 43.95 2.96 -0.01
CA GLU A 187 44.45 2.22 -1.19
C GLU A 187 45.80 1.53 -0.89
#